data_f014d4e3667030c4674db279cfcec252
#
_entry.id   f014d4e3667030c4674db279cfcec252
#
_cell.length_a   1.000
_cell.length_b   1.000
_cell.length_c   1.000
_cell.angle_alpha   90.00
_cell.angle_beta   90.00
_cell.angle_gamma   90.00
#
_symmetry.space_group_name_H-M   'P 1'
#
loop_
_entity.id
_entity.type
_entity.pdbx_description
1 polymer ?
#
loop_
_entity_poly.entity_id
_entity_poly.type
_entity_poly.pdbx_seq_one_letter_code
_entity_poly.pdbx_strand_id
1 'polypeptide(L)'
;IWPNIMYIATVTGGNFSIYDDKVNYYTDNLPIYSPVYGATEGTIGINPYIKKIRYIIIPNTVFYEFIPFEEIDNDNPKTLLINELKVGEKYEIVITNYAGLYRYRLGDIVNVVSYYNDSPEIEFVCRKNQVLNMVSEKTNEEQLTTAIKNSMKKFNLMDYTTIPDNSITPGRYVFYCEFKEKLSKEEVNLLEKKLDKELRKSNLAYDR
;
A
#
# COMPACT_ATOMS: atom_id res chain seq x y z
N ILE A 1 22.85 -16.49 17.50
CA ILE A 1 22.54 -15.93 18.82
C ILE A 1 21.20 -16.48 19.32
N TRP A 2 20.18 -16.61 18.44
CA TRP A 2 18.84 -17.11 18.78
C TRP A 2 18.48 -18.34 17.91
N PRO A 3 18.96 -19.56 18.23
CA PRO A 3 18.83 -20.73 17.38
C PRO A 3 17.38 -21.21 17.18
N ASN A 4 16.46 -20.78 18.05
CA ASN A 4 15.06 -21.21 18.04
C ASN A 4 14.10 -20.11 17.59
N ILE A 5 14.57 -19.02 16.96
CA ILE A 5 13.70 -17.99 16.43
C ILE A 5 12.91 -18.54 15.25
N MET A 6 11.59 -18.36 15.27
CA MET A 6 10.67 -18.93 14.26
C MET A 6 10.15 -17.88 13.28
N TYR A 7 10.03 -16.63 13.70
CA TYR A 7 9.54 -15.52 12.91
C TYR A 7 9.99 -14.18 13.50
N ILE A 8 9.85 -13.12 12.71
CA ILE A 8 10.07 -11.73 13.14
C ILE A 8 8.71 -11.03 13.09
N ALA A 9 8.25 -10.54 14.24
CA ALA A 9 7.05 -9.72 14.31
C ALA A 9 7.40 -8.26 14.00
N THR A 10 6.91 -7.75 12.87
CA THR A 10 7.10 -6.36 12.46
C THR A 10 6.05 -5.92 11.47
N VAL A 11 5.96 -4.61 11.24
CA VAL A 11 5.14 -4.05 10.16
C VAL A 11 5.80 -4.36 8.82
N THR A 12 5.00 -4.82 7.86
CA THR A 12 5.44 -5.09 6.49
C THR A 12 4.29 -4.85 5.50
N GLY A 13 4.60 -4.84 4.21
CA GLY A 13 3.66 -4.51 3.14
C GLY A 13 3.68 -3.03 2.76
N GLY A 14 2.95 -2.66 1.69
CA GLY A 14 2.98 -1.30 1.16
C GLY A 14 4.41 -0.83 0.86
N ASN A 15 4.75 0.39 1.23
CA ASN A 15 6.09 0.98 1.05
C ASN A 15 7.21 0.19 1.73
N PHE A 16 6.94 -0.50 2.85
CA PHE A 16 7.98 -1.27 3.57
C PHE A 16 8.49 -2.47 2.77
N SER A 17 7.77 -2.90 1.74
CA SER A 17 8.18 -4.01 0.89
C SER A 17 9.49 -3.78 0.14
N ILE A 18 9.98 -2.54 0.00
CA ILE A 18 11.31 -2.24 -0.57
C ILE A 18 12.45 -2.81 0.28
N TYR A 19 12.20 -3.03 1.58
CA TYR A 19 13.19 -3.55 2.51
C TYR A 19 13.16 -5.08 2.66
N ASP A 20 12.21 -5.78 2.03
CA ASP A 20 12.02 -7.22 2.20
C ASP A 20 13.28 -8.01 1.87
N ASP A 21 13.95 -7.72 0.75
CA ASP A 21 15.20 -8.40 0.36
C ASP A 21 16.33 -8.18 1.38
N LYS A 22 16.40 -6.99 1.94
CA LYS A 22 17.39 -6.61 2.93
C LYS A 22 17.14 -7.32 4.27
N VAL A 23 15.87 -7.36 4.70
CA VAL A 23 15.47 -8.10 5.90
C VAL A 23 15.74 -9.58 5.72
N ASN A 24 15.34 -10.17 4.60
CA ASN A 24 15.57 -11.58 4.28
C ASN A 24 17.07 -11.95 4.32
N TYR A 25 17.93 -11.08 3.78
CA TYR A 25 19.38 -11.29 3.82
C TYR A 25 19.93 -11.36 5.25
N TYR A 26 19.51 -10.42 6.14
CA TYR A 26 20.03 -10.38 7.52
C TYR A 26 19.41 -11.42 8.45
N THR A 27 18.26 -11.98 8.06
CA THR A 27 17.48 -12.89 8.90
C THR A 27 17.51 -14.33 8.42
N ASP A 28 18.28 -14.61 7.36
CA ASP A 28 18.32 -15.92 6.71
C ASP A 28 16.92 -16.43 6.30
N ASN A 29 16.12 -15.52 5.69
CA ASN A 29 14.75 -15.77 5.25
C ASN A 29 13.77 -16.20 6.35
N LEU A 30 13.97 -15.75 7.58
CA LEU A 30 12.97 -15.95 8.62
C LEU A 30 11.64 -15.30 8.23
N PRO A 31 10.49 -15.98 8.46
CA PRO A 31 9.19 -15.41 8.15
C PRO A 31 8.96 -14.08 8.86
N ILE A 32 8.53 -13.06 8.10
CA ILE A 32 8.04 -11.81 8.66
C ILE A 32 6.55 -11.99 8.98
N TYR A 33 6.17 -11.63 10.19
CA TYR A 33 4.80 -11.74 10.69
C TYR A 33 4.28 -10.38 11.12
N SER A 34 3.22 -9.92 10.48
CA SER A 34 2.49 -8.71 10.87
C SER A 34 1.20 -9.12 11.56
N PRO A 35 1.16 -9.17 12.92
CA PRO A 35 0.06 -9.78 13.65
C PRO A 35 -1.22 -8.95 13.66
N VAL A 36 -1.11 -7.63 13.58
CA VAL A 36 -2.23 -6.70 13.76
C VAL A 36 -2.23 -5.64 12.68
N TYR A 37 -3.40 -5.37 12.14
CA TYR A 37 -3.68 -4.16 11.39
C TYR A 37 -4.30 -3.15 12.35
N GLY A 38 -3.50 -2.19 12.78
CA GLY A 38 -3.88 -1.16 13.74
C GLY A 38 -3.66 0.24 13.22
N ALA A 39 -4.53 1.12 13.60
CA ALA A 39 -4.40 2.57 13.48
C ALA A 39 -4.55 3.18 14.87
N THR A 40 -4.16 4.46 15.05
CA THR A 40 -4.40 5.19 16.30
C THR A 40 -5.89 5.27 16.63
N GLU A 41 -6.72 5.25 15.61
CA GLU A 41 -8.17 5.34 15.66
C GLU A 41 -8.84 4.04 16.10
N GLY A 42 -8.15 2.90 15.98
CA GLY A 42 -8.67 1.60 16.42
C GLY A 42 -7.90 0.41 15.86
N THR A 43 -8.11 -0.74 16.46
CA THR A 43 -7.60 -2.03 15.94
C THR A 43 -8.54 -2.53 14.85
N ILE A 44 -8.05 -2.61 13.61
CA ILE A 44 -8.86 -2.95 12.45
C ILE A 44 -9.00 -4.47 12.29
N GLY A 45 -7.88 -5.20 12.41
CA GLY A 45 -7.90 -6.62 12.18
C GLY A 45 -6.72 -7.36 12.79
N ILE A 46 -6.84 -8.67 12.83
CA ILE A 46 -5.79 -9.60 13.27
C ILE A 46 -5.38 -10.52 12.13
N ASN A 47 -4.10 -10.87 12.11
CA ASN A 47 -3.55 -11.81 11.16
C ASN A 47 -3.23 -13.14 11.85
N PRO A 48 -3.97 -14.23 11.58
CA PRO A 48 -3.66 -15.54 12.15
C PRO A 48 -2.58 -16.31 11.36
N TYR A 49 -2.04 -15.74 10.28
CA TYR A 49 -1.15 -16.45 9.34
C TYR A 49 0.29 -15.92 9.40
N ILE A 50 1.26 -16.77 9.74
CA ILE A 50 2.68 -16.36 9.80
C ILE A 50 3.26 -16.00 8.40
N LYS A 51 2.74 -16.63 7.32
CA LYS A 51 3.31 -16.48 5.96
C LYS A 51 2.43 -15.66 5.00
N LYS A 52 1.39 -15.03 5.51
CA LYS A 52 0.47 -14.21 4.71
C LYS A 52 0.20 -12.91 5.43
N ILE A 53 0.10 -11.82 4.68
CA ILE A 53 -0.25 -10.51 5.23
C ILE A 53 -1.73 -10.27 4.92
N ARG A 54 -2.58 -10.93 5.72
CA ARG A 54 -4.04 -10.82 5.64
C ARG A 54 -4.61 -10.62 7.03
N TYR A 55 -5.63 -9.80 7.12
CA TYR A 55 -6.21 -9.43 8.39
C TYR A 55 -7.69 -9.74 8.38
N ILE A 56 -8.14 -10.51 9.38
CA ILE A 56 -9.55 -10.71 9.66
C ILE A 56 -10.04 -9.47 10.41
N ILE A 57 -11.06 -8.81 9.89
CA ILE A 57 -11.65 -7.63 10.55
C ILE A 57 -12.25 -8.03 11.90
N ILE A 58 -11.99 -7.21 12.94
CA ILE A 58 -12.53 -7.40 14.28
C ILE A 58 -13.74 -6.48 14.47
N PRO A 59 -14.99 -6.98 14.33
CA PRO A 59 -16.17 -6.11 14.28
C PRO A 59 -16.59 -5.51 15.62
N ASN A 60 -15.98 -5.92 16.74
CA ASN A 60 -16.33 -5.45 18.08
C ASN A 60 -15.46 -4.31 18.61
N THR A 61 -14.45 -3.87 17.84
CA THR A 61 -13.53 -2.78 18.25
C THR A 61 -14.06 -1.42 17.87
N VAL A 62 -14.60 -1.31 16.65
CA VAL A 62 -15.21 -0.10 16.09
C VAL A 62 -16.38 -0.50 15.18
N PHE A 63 -17.27 0.44 14.90
CA PHE A 63 -18.29 0.25 13.87
C PHE A 63 -17.70 0.60 12.50
N TYR A 64 -17.83 -0.31 11.54
CA TYR A 64 -17.26 -0.20 10.20
C TYR A 64 -18.31 0.13 9.16
N GLU A 65 -17.96 1.04 8.27
CA GLU A 65 -18.58 1.28 6.98
C GLU A 65 -17.49 1.24 5.91
N PHE A 66 -17.86 0.98 4.67
CA PHE A 66 -16.92 0.81 3.55
C PHE A 66 -17.39 1.59 2.35
N ILE A 67 -16.53 2.43 1.77
CA ILE A 67 -16.79 3.17 0.54
C ILE A 67 -16.21 2.37 -0.63
N PRO A 68 -17.00 1.97 -1.64
CA PRO A 68 -16.46 1.35 -2.86
C PRO A 68 -15.36 2.21 -3.50
N PHE A 69 -14.34 1.58 -4.05
CA PHE A 69 -13.18 2.29 -4.59
C PHE A 69 -13.54 3.31 -5.68
N GLU A 70 -14.57 3.04 -6.46
CA GLU A 70 -15.08 3.93 -7.52
C GLU A 70 -15.69 5.22 -6.96
N GLU A 71 -16.15 5.18 -5.70
CA GLU A 71 -16.84 6.31 -5.06
C GLU A 71 -15.98 7.11 -4.07
N ILE A 72 -14.69 6.75 -3.90
CA ILE A 72 -13.85 7.38 -2.89
C ILE A 72 -13.65 8.90 -3.08
N ASP A 73 -13.78 9.40 -4.30
CA ASP A 73 -13.61 10.81 -4.64
C ASP A 73 -14.93 11.59 -4.59
N ASN A 74 -16.06 10.92 -4.34
CA ASN A 74 -17.34 11.58 -4.15
C ASN A 74 -17.39 12.29 -2.79
N ASP A 75 -17.99 13.48 -2.76
CA ASP A 75 -18.20 14.24 -1.53
C ASP A 75 -19.20 13.56 -0.58
N ASN A 76 -20.17 12.83 -1.14
CA ASN A 76 -21.17 12.08 -0.39
C ASN A 76 -21.30 10.64 -0.91
N PRO A 77 -20.27 9.81 -0.68
CA PRO A 77 -20.24 8.45 -1.20
C PRO A 77 -21.24 7.56 -0.48
N LYS A 78 -21.78 6.58 -1.20
CA LYS A 78 -22.56 5.50 -0.60
C LYS A 78 -21.64 4.60 0.20
N THR A 79 -22.02 4.28 1.44
CA THR A 79 -21.32 3.32 2.27
C THR A 79 -22.02 1.97 2.30
N LEU A 80 -21.22 0.90 2.46
CA LEU A 80 -21.66 -0.47 2.66
C LEU A 80 -21.33 -0.93 4.06
N LEU A 81 -22.08 -1.89 4.57
CA LEU A 81 -21.80 -2.57 5.82
C LEU A 81 -20.87 -3.80 5.56
N ILE A 82 -20.33 -4.33 6.63
CA ILE A 82 -19.35 -5.44 6.60
C ILE A 82 -19.87 -6.70 5.87
N ASN A 83 -21.17 -6.95 5.95
CA ASN A 83 -21.84 -8.09 5.30
C ASN A 83 -22.22 -7.86 3.84
N GLU A 84 -22.01 -6.64 3.32
CA GLU A 84 -22.30 -6.26 1.93
C GLU A 84 -21.07 -6.28 1.03
N LEU A 85 -19.88 -6.53 1.61
CA LEU A 85 -18.61 -6.52 0.89
C LEU A 85 -18.52 -7.72 -0.06
N LYS A 86 -17.71 -7.57 -1.13
CA LYS A 86 -17.51 -8.62 -2.14
C LYS A 86 -16.04 -8.96 -2.25
N VAL A 87 -15.74 -10.27 -2.35
CA VAL A 87 -14.39 -10.76 -2.59
C VAL A 87 -13.88 -10.26 -3.94
N GLY A 88 -12.64 -9.76 -3.95
CA GLY A 88 -11.98 -9.18 -5.12
C GLY A 88 -12.18 -7.67 -5.28
N GLU A 89 -13.10 -7.07 -4.52
CA GLU A 89 -13.39 -5.64 -4.60
C GLU A 89 -12.58 -4.84 -3.57
N LYS A 90 -12.35 -3.56 -3.88
CA LYS A 90 -11.58 -2.63 -3.04
C LYS A 90 -12.49 -1.60 -2.40
N TYR A 91 -12.15 -1.23 -1.17
CA TYR A 91 -12.94 -0.30 -0.36
C TYR A 91 -12.06 0.62 0.48
N GLU A 92 -12.50 1.86 0.71
CA GLU A 92 -11.97 2.72 1.76
C GLU A 92 -12.67 2.41 3.09
N ILE A 93 -11.89 2.27 4.17
CA ILE A 93 -12.43 2.01 5.50
C ILE A 93 -12.93 3.31 6.13
N VAL A 94 -14.15 3.27 6.64
CA VAL A 94 -14.76 4.32 7.46
C VAL A 94 -15.08 3.75 8.83
N ILE A 95 -14.77 4.46 9.90
CA ILE A 95 -14.95 3.97 11.27
C ILE A 95 -15.74 4.96 12.12
N THR A 96 -16.50 4.40 13.07
CA THR A 96 -17.09 5.11 14.19
C THR A 96 -16.63 4.43 15.47
N ASN A 97 -16.05 5.17 16.41
CA ASN A 97 -15.49 4.62 17.64
C ASN A 97 -15.96 5.35 18.90
N TYR A 98 -15.69 4.76 20.06
CA TYR A 98 -16.05 5.32 21.37
C TYR A 98 -15.25 6.57 21.75
N ALA A 99 -14.11 6.84 21.08
CA ALA A 99 -13.30 8.04 21.35
C ALA A 99 -13.89 9.32 20.72
N GLY A 100 -15.02 9.21 20.01
CA GLY A 100 -15.73 10.36 19.44
C GLY A 100 -15.53 10.55 17.95
N LEU A 101 -14.82 9.67 17.26
CA LEU A 101 -14.81 9.67 15.80
C LEU A 101 -16.14 9.12 15.28
N TYR A 102 -16.79 9.91 14.47
CA TYR A 102 -18.06 9.57 13.84
C TYR A 102 -17.92 9.58 12.34
N ARG A 103 -18.16 8.42 11.70
CA ARG A 103 -18.01 8.20 10.25
C ARG A 103 -16.70 8.77 9.70
N TYR A 104 -15.63 8.51 10.45
CA TYR A 104 -14.30 8.99 10.10
C TYR A 104 -13.70 8.17 8.96
N ARG A 105 -13.39 8.83 7.86
CA ARG A 105 -12.72 8.22 6.71
C ARG A 105 -11.25 8.00 7.06
N LEU A 106 -10.85 6.74 7.24
CA LEU A 106 -9.47 6.39 7.61
C LEU A 106 -8.48 6.70 6.48
N GLY A 107 -8.99 6.70 5.24
CA GLY A 107 -8.18 6.88 4.03
C GLY A 107 -7.43 5.63 3.60
N ASP A 108 -7.53 4.54 4.34
CA ASP A 108 -6.92 3.26 3.98
C ASP A 108 -7.81 2.51 3.00
N ILE A 109 -7.22 2.11 1.87
CA ILE A 109 -7.85 1.28 0.85
C ILE A 109 -7.43 -0.16 1.11
N VAL A 110 -8.43 -1.03 1.18
CA VAL A 110 -8.24 -2.48 1.40
C VAL A 110 -8.90 -3.27 0.28
N ASN A 111 -8.34 -4.47 0.02
CA ASN A 111 -8.95 -5.46 -0.87
C ASN A 111 -9.54 -6.59 -0.03
N VAL A 112 -10.78 -6.97 -0.29
CA VAL A 112 -11.40 -8.15 0.34
C VAL A 112 -10.93 -9.40 -0.40
N VAL A 113 -10.21 -10.28 0.27
CA VAL A 113 -9.61 -11.48 -0.38
C VAL A 113 -10.37 -12.77 -0.09
N SER A 114 -11.04 -12.86 1.04
CA SER A 114 -11.86 -14.02 1.46
C SER A 114 -12.70 -13.64 2.69
N TYR A 115 -13.34 -14.65 3.26
CA TYR A 115 -14.06 -14.53 4.53
C TYR A 115 -13.57 -15.58 5.51
N TYR A 116 -13.44 -15.20 6.77
CA TYR A 116 -13.31 -16.10 7.89
C TYR A 116 -14.64 -16.10 8.66
N ASN A 117 -15.44 -17.16 8.49
CA ASN A 117 -16.86 -17.16 8.84
C ASN A 117 -17.58 -15.96 8.19
N ASP A 118 -18.17 -15.06 8.99
CA ASP A 118 -18.85 -13.85 8.51
C ASP A 118 -17.98 -12.59 8.51
N SER A 119 -16.71 -12.69 8.94
CA SER A 119 -15.76 -11.57 8.94
C SER A 119 -14.91 -11.56 7.67
N PRO A 120 -14.85 -10.45 6.92
CA PRO A 120 -13.99 -10.38 5.74
C PRO A 120 -12.50 -10.43 6.12
N GLU A 121 -11.74 -11.17 5.33
CA GLU A 121 -10.29 -11.10 5.30
C GLU A 121 -9.86 -10.04 4.29
N ILE A 122 -9.03 -9.12 4.73
CA ILE A 122 -8.57 -7.98 3.93
C ILE A 122 -7.05 -7.93 3.81
N GLU A 123 -6.60 -7.39 2.70
CA GLU A 123 -5.22 -6.97 2.46
C GLU A 123 -5.18 -5.45 2.32
N PHE A 124 -4.21 -4.80 2.96
CA PHE A 124 -3.97 -3.37 2.78
C PHE A 124 -3.42 -3.12 1.37
N VAL A 125 -4.00 -2.16 0.64
CA VAL A 125 -3.56 -1.77 -0.70
C VAL A 125 -2.73 -0.49 -0.64
N CYS A 126 -3.32 0.61 -0.19
CA CYS A 126 -2.66 1.92 -0.12
C CYS A 126 -3.48 2.90 0.73
N ARG A 127 -2.90 4.07 1.02
CA ARG A 127 -3.68 5.21 1.52
C ARG A 127 -4.19 6.07 0.37
N LYS A 128 -5.40 6.58 0.49
CA LYS A 128 -6.02 7.47 -0.50
C LYS A 128 -5.12 8.65 -0.86
N ASN A 129 -4.48 9.27 0.14
CA ASN A 129 -3.58 10.41 -0.05
C ASN A 129 -2.21 10.05 -0.64
N GLN A 130 -1.92 8.76 -0.81
CA GLN A 130 -0.70 8.23 -1.45
C GLN A 130 -0.95 7.78 -2.90
N VAL A 131 -2.16 8.00 -3.40
CA VAL A 131 -2.46 7.82 -4.83
C VAL A 131 -1.97 9.06 -5.58
N LEU A 132 -0.97 8.90 -6.43
CA LEU A 132 -0.54 9.95 -7.33
C LEU A 132 -1.56 10.08 -8.46
N ASN A 133 -2.06 11.28 -8.66
CA ASN A 133 -3.02 11.58 -9.71
C ASN A 133 -2.72 12.96 -10.30
N MET A 134 -2.44 13.05 -11.59
CA MET A 134 -2.25 14.31 -12.29
C MET A 134 -3.45 14.68 -13.15
N VAL A 135 -4.02 13.70 -13.84
CA VAL A 135 -5.19 13.92 -14.72
C VAL A 135 -6.32 12.96 -14.38
N SER A 136 -6.07 11.66 -14.42
CA SER A 136 -7.05 10.61 -14.09
C SER A 136 -6.41 9.23 -13.93
N GLU A 137 -5.08 9.15 -14.00
CA GLU A 137 -4.34 7.88 -14.05
C GLU A 137 -4.30 7.12 -12.73
N LYS A 138 -4.52 7.79 -11.58
CA LYS A 138 -4.59 7.20 -10.23
C LYS A 138 -3.53 6.12 -9.98
N THR A 139 -2.25 6.51 -10.08
CA THR A 139 -1.14 5.60 -9.80
C THR A 139 -1.05 5.34 -8.30
N ASN A 140 -1.32 4.12 -7.87
CA ASN A 140 -1.24 3.74 -6.47
C ASN A 140 0.18 3.37 -6.06
N GLU A 141 0.39 3.30 -4.74
CA GLU A 141 1.68 3.01 -4.13
C GLU A 141 2.27 1.65 -4.55
N GLU A 142 1.45 0.63 -4.72
CA GLU A 142 1.89 -0.71 -5.16
C GLU A 142 2.43 -0.68 -6.59
N GLN A 143 1.73 0.00 -7.49
CA GLN A 143 2.15 0.20 -8.88
C GLN A 143 3.48 0.98 -8.92
N LEU A 144 3.58 2.03 -8.12
CA LEU A 144 4.79 2.85 -8.03
C LEU A 144 5.97 2.05 -7.47
N THR A 145 5.78 1.36 -6.35
CA THR A 145 6.82 0.54 -5.71
C THR A 145 7.29 -0.58 -6.64
N THR A 146 6.36 -1.21 -7.38
CA THR A 146 6.68 -2.25 -8.36
C THR A 146 7.52 -1.68 -9.50
N ALA A 147 7.14 -0.53 -10.06
CA ALA A 147 7.88 0.13 -11.12
C ALA A 147 9.30 0.52 -10.66
N ILE A 148 9.44 1.05 -9.45
CA ILE A 148 10.73 1.41 -8.84
C ILE A 148 11.60 0.16 -8.65
N LYS A 149 11.08 -0.89 -8.01
CA LYS A 149 11.81 -2.15 -7.81
C LYS A 149 12.33 -2.72 -9.14
N ASN A 150 11.50 -2.73 -10.17
CA ASN A 150 11.87 -3.30 -11.47
C ASN A 150 12.88 -2.43 -12.22
N SER A 151 12.76 -1.11 -12.17
CA SER A 151 13.67 -0.19 -12.85
C SER A 151 15.02 -0.08 -12.17
N MET A 152 15.05 -0.14 -10.83
CA MET A 152 16.23 0.17 -10.01
C MET A 152 16.98 -1.05 -9.47
N LYS A 153 16.64 -2.28 -9.88
CA LYS A 153 17.30 -3.53 -9.42
C LYS A 153 18.83 -3.53 -9.46
N LYS A 154 19.43 -2.77 -10.38
CA LYS A 154 20.90 -2.71 -10.57
C LYS A 154 21.54 -1.57 -9.79
N PHE A 155 20.76 -0.72 -9.19
CA PHE A 155 21.22 0.45 -8.44
C PHE A 155 20.91 0.22 -6.96
N ASN A 156 21.85 0.55 -6.11
CA ASN A 156 21.68 0.42 -4.66
C ASN A 156 20.80 1.55 -4.13
N LEU A 157 19.50 1.51 -4.44
CA LEU A 157 18.50 2.46 -3.92
C LEU A 157 18.38 2.27 -2.41
N MET A 158 18.52 3.36 -1.67
CA MET A 158 18.40 3.40 -0.21
C MET A 158 16.99 3.81 0.20
N ASP A 159 16.49 4.88 -0.39
CA ASP A 159 15.17 5.43 -0.14
C ASP A 159 14.67 6.28 -1.30
N TYR A 160 13.38 6.58 -1.36
CA TYR A 160 12.78 7.46 -2.35
C TYR A 160 11.52 8.14 -1.84
N THR A 161 11.20 9.27 -2.46
CA THR A 161 9.88 9.89 -2.38
C THR A 161 9.45 10.41 -3.74
N THR A 162 8.14 10.53 -3.95
CA THR A 162 7.57 10.96 -5.23
C THR A 162 6.48 11.99 -5.01
N ILE A 163 6.47 13.01 -5.83
CA ILE A 163 5.43 14.03 -5.85
C ILE A 163 4.91 14.27 -7.27
N PRO A 164 3.63 14.57 -7.47
CA PRO A 164 3.12 15.08 -8.73
C PRO A 164 3.55 16.53 -8.92
N ASP A 165 4.03 16.88 -10.11
CA ASP A 165 4.38 18.24 -10.51
C ASP A 165 3.45 18.70 -11.64
N ASN A 166 2.49 19.54 -11.28
CA ASN A 166 1.49 20.13 -12.18
C ASN A 166 1.89 21.56 -12.63
N SER A 167 3.10 22.02 -12.31
CA SER A 167 3.60 23.34 -12.71
C SER A 167 3.88 23.43 -14.21
N ILE A 168 3.94 22.30 -14.91
CA ILE A 168 4.14 22.18 -16.36
C ILE A 168 3.00 21.39 -16.99
N THR A 169 2.82 21.56 -18.29
CA THR A 169 1.84 20.80 -19.10
C THR A 169 2.55 20.06 -20.23
N PRO A 170 2.44 18.73 -20.37
CA PRO A 170 1.76 17.83 -19.43
C PRO A 170 2.47 17.76 -18.07
N GLY A 171 1.71 17.47 -17.01
CA GLY A 171 2.26 17.23 -15.67
C GLY A 171 3.19 16.02 -15.64
N ARG A 172 4.02 15.92 -14.60
CA ARG A 172 4.98 14.81 -14.43
C ARG A 172 5.08 14.34 -12.99
N TYR A 173 5.56 13.12 -12.79
CA TYR A 173 6.00 12.67 -11.49
C TYR A 173 7.48 13.02 -11.29
N VAL A 174 7.79 13.62 -10.15
CA VAL A 174 9.17 13.92 -9.74
C VAL A 174 9.58 12.92 -8.66
N PHE A 175 10.68 12.21 -8.92
CA PHE A 175 11.23 11.23 -7.99
C PHE A 175 12.49 11.80 -7.35
N TYR A 176 12.52 11.80 -6.04
CA TYR A 176 13.70 12.06 -5.23
C TYR A 176 14.22 10.72 -4.73
N CYS A 177 15.39 10.31 -5.18
CA CYS A 177 15.96 9.01 -4.86
C CYS A 177 17.30 9.15 -4.18
N GLU A 178 17.49 8.43 -3.09
CA GLU A 178 18.77 8.29 -2.41
C GLU A 178 19.44 6.97 -2.82
N PHE A 179 20.65 7.05 -3.36
CA PHE A 179 21.46 5.90 -3.76
C PHE A 179 22.69 5.80 -2.88
N LYS A 180 23.14 4.56 -2.63
CA LYS A 180 24.39 4.32 -1.89
C LYS A 180 25.60 4.93 -2.59
N GLU A 181 25.56 5.00 -3.93
CA GLU A 181 26.63 5.52 -4.79
C GLU A 181 26.07 6.61 -5.69
N LYS A 182 26.91 7.61 -6.01
CA LYS A 182 26.50 8.69 -6.89
C LYS A 182 26.38 8.19 -8.33
N LEU A 183 25.23 8.38 -8.93
CA LEU A 183 24.97 8.02 -10.31
C LEU A 183 25.53 9.07 -11.28
N SER A 184 26.03 8.62 -12.43
CA SER A 184 26.37 9.47 -13.56
C SER A 184 25.11 10.00 -14.25
N LYS A 185 25.24 11.07 -15.05
CA LYS A 185 24.11 11.59 -15.84
C LYS A 185 23.53 10.57 -16.82
N GLU A 186 24.37 9.71 -17.38
CA GLU A 186 23.94 8.65 -18.31
C GLU A 186 23.10 7.59 -17.58
N GLU A 187 23.51 7.21 -16.39
CA GLU A 187 22.74 6.27 -15.55
C GLU A 187 21.39 6.86 -15.12
N VAL A 188 21.34 8.13 -14.74
CA VAL A 188 20.08 8.82 -14.41
C VAL A 188 19.15 8.82 -15.63
N ASN A 189 19.61 9.19 -16.81
CA ASN A 189 18.79 9.19 -18.04
C ASN A 189 18.28 7.79 -18.40
N LEU A 190 19.12 6.75 -18.17
CA LEU A 190 18.71 5.36 -18.39
C LEU A 190 17.62 4.94 -17.39
N LEU A 191 17.76 5.40 -16.16
CA LEU A 191 16.86 5.09 -15.06
C LEU A 191 15.49 5.74 -15.27
N GLU A 192 15.45 7.01 -15.69
CA GLU A 192 14.20 7.71 -16.05
C GLU A 192 13.42 6.95 -17.13
N LYS A 193 14.09 6.55 -18.23
CA LYS A 193 13.45 5.80 -19.30
C LYS A 193 12.93 4.44 -18.85
N LYS A 194 13.67 3.75 -17.97
CA LYS A 194 13.22 2.47 -17.43
C LYS A 194 12.03 2.64 -16.51
N LEU A 195 12.06 3.65 -15.64
CA LEU A 195 11.00 3.94 -14.69
C LEU A 195 9.69 4.27 -15.43
N ASP A 196 9.75 5.17 -16.42
CA ASP A 196 8.60 5.49 -17.26
C ASP A 196 8.02 4.23 -17.93
N LYS A 197 8.88 3.36 -18.49
CA LYS A 197 8.44 2.10 -19.07
C LYS A 197 7.76 1.15 -18.08
N GLU A 198 8.29 1.05 -16.88
CA GLU A 198 7.70 0.17 -15.86
C GLU A 198 6.40 0.76 -15.29
N LEU A 199 6.27 2.08 -15.16
CA LEU A 199 5.02 2.75 -14.81
C LEU A 199 3.92 2.50 -15.84
N ARG A 200 4.23 2.62 -17.15
CA ARG A 200 3.29 2.30 -18.24
C ARG A 200 2.80 0.85 -18.19
N LYS A 201 3.65 -0.09 -17.80
CA LYS A 201 3.26 -1.49 -17.63
C LYS A 201 2.38 -1.73 -16.40
N SER A 202 2.66 -1.04 -15.32
CA SER A 202 1.96 -1.24 -14.04
C SER A 202 0.63 -0.48 -13.97
N ASN A 203 0.48 0.58 -14.78
CA ASN A 203 -0.73 1.41 -14.81
C ASN A 203 -1.10 1.77 -16.27
N LEU A 204 -2.12 1.09 -16.80
CA LEU A 204 -2.60 1.33 -18.15
C LEU A 204 -3.17 2.74 -18.39
N ALA A 205 -3.64 3.40 -17.33
CA ALA A 205 -4.14 4.78 -17.42
C ALA A 205 -2.98 5.79 -17.54
N TYR A 206 -1.80 5.46 -17.01
CA TYR A 206 -0.58 6.26 -17.15
C TYR A 206 -0.02 6.22 -18.59
N ASP A 207 -0.32 5.17 -19.36
CA ASP A 207 0.15 5.01 -20.74
C ASP A 207 -0.70 5.77 -21.78
N ARG A 208 -1.80 6.40 -21.39
CA ARG A 208 -2.70 7.17 -22.25
C ARG A 208 -2.38 8.65 -22.21
#